data_af5b5f823ffe4b3c19023660a12e7646
#
_entry.id   af5b5f823ffe4b3c19023660a12e7646
#
_cell.length_a   1.000
_cell.length_b   1.000
_cell.length_c   1.000
_cell.angle_alpha   90.00
_cell.angle_beta   90.00
_cell.angle_gamma   90.00
#
_symmetry.space_group_name_H-M   'P 1'
#
loop_
_entity.id
_entity.type
_entity.pdbx_description
1 polymer ?
#
loop_
_entity_poly.entity_id
_entity_poly.type
_entity_poly.pdbx_seq_one_letter_code
_entity_poly.pdbx_strand_id
1 'polypeptide(L)'
;LNLRVAAQETRLAATVWDSTVMAMPASEEADDWISRYLGSSARFVHMDPDCQRMIDTGFARAGEEVSFADGFPMLLISQASLDGLNRRLAEPVGMLRFRPSLVVAGTTEHAEDGWRSIRIGSVRFDVVKPCARCVLTTVDPARGDLDPSGEPLRTLIG
;
A
#
# COMPACT_ATOMS: atom_id res chain seq x y z
N LEU A 1 21.32 2.36 -3.72
CA LEU A 1 21.10 1.76 -5.04
C LEU A 1 20.32 2.75 -5.90
N ASN A 2 20.87 3.09 -7.07
CA ASN A 2 20.13 3.86 -8.08
C ASN A 2 19.52 2.87 -9.07
N LEU A 3 18.21 2.67 -8.99
CA LEU A 3 17.49 1.82 -9.93
C LEU A 3 17.41 2.54 -11.28
N ARG A 4 17.91 1.91 -12.33
CA ARG A 4 17.75 2.36 -13.70
C ARG A 4 16.72 1.49 -14.40
N VAL A 5 15.81 2.11 -15.14
CA VAL A 5 14.90 1.39 -16.05
C VAL A 5 15.69 1.04 -17.29
N ALA A 6 15.59 -0.19 -17.75
CA ALA A 6 16.26 -0.62 -18.96
C ALA A 6 15.70 0.12 -20.19
N ALA A 7 16.59 0.65 -21.03
CA ALA A 7 16.20 1.54 -22.11
C ALA A 7 15.49 0.86 -23.29
N GLN A 8 15.60 -0.44 -23.46
CA GLN A 8 14.98 -1.22 -24.57
C GLN A 8 14.96 -2.72 -24.23
N GLU A 9 14.15 -3.16 -23.28
CA GLU A 9 13.99 -4.58 -22.99
C GLU A 9 12.55 -5.04 -23.26
N THR A 10 12.41 -6.34 -23.49
CA THR A 10 11.11 -6.99 -23.59
C THR A 10 10.36 -6.83 -22.26
N ARG A 11 9.16 -6.28 -22.32
CA ARG A 11 8.29 -6.13 -21.17
C ARG A 11 8.02 -7.47 -20.50
N LEU A 12 7.89 -7.46 -19.19
CA LEU A 12 7.59 -8.63 -18.37
C LEU A 12 6.15 -8.58 -17.88
N ALA A 13 5.49 -9.73 -17.89
CA ALA A 13 4.19 -9.88 -17.26
C ALA A 13 4.34 -9.78 -15.73
N ALA A 14 3.68 -8.80 -15.13
CA ALA A 14 3.60 -8.62 -13.69
C ALA A 14 2.13 -8.72 -13.26
N THR A 15 1.83 -9.60 -12.31
CA THR A 15 0.48 -9.84 -11.82
C THR A 15 0.33 -9.26 -10.42
N VAL A 16 -0.68 -8.41 -10.24
CA VAL A 16 -1.11 -7.90 -8.93
C VAL A 16 -2.57 -8.27 -8.76
N TRP A 17 -2.86 -9.18 -7.86
CA TRP A 17 -4.17 -9.80 -7.70
C TRP A 17 -4.68 -10.39 -9.04
N ASP A 18 -5.81 -9.94 -9.52
CA ASP A 18 -6.42 -10.41 -10.78
C ASP A 18 -5.96 -9.62 -12.02
N SER A 19 -5.08 -8.63 -11.84
CA SER A 19 -4.61 -7.77 -12.92
C SER A 19 -3.20 -8.18 -13.37
N THR A 20 -3.04 -8.47 -14.66
CA THR A 20 -1.73 -8.69 -15.27
C THR A 20 -1.42 -7.55 -16.22
N VAL A 21 -0.25 -6.95 -16.05
CA VAL A 21 0.26 -5.83 -16.86
C VAL A 21 1.63 -6.17 -17.43
N MET A 22 1.95 -5.58 -18.57
CA MET A 22 3.27 -5.72 -19.20
C MET A 22 4.17 -4.58 -18.75
N ALA A 23 4.96 -4.83 -17.69
CA ALA A 23 5.81 -3.85 -17.04
C ALA A 23 7.24 -3.82 -17.62
N MET A 24 7.89 -2.68 -17.49
CA MET A 24 9.30 -2.53 -17.89
C MET A 24 10.22 -3.12 -16.82
N PRO A 25 11.19 -3.98 -17.18
CA PRO A 25 12.20 -4.46 -16.23
C PRO A 25 13.14 -3.32 -15.81
N ALA A 26 13.69 -3.45 -14.60
CA ALA A 26 14.84 -2.66 -14.19
C ALA A 26 16.14 -3.27 -14.76
N SER A 27 17.30 -2.72 -14.38
CA SER A 27 18.58 -3.26 -14.82
C SER A 27 18.89 -4.62 -14.17
N GLU A 28 19.67 -5.46 -14.86
CA GLU A 28 20.18 -6.73 -14.30
C GLU A 28 20.90 -6.53 -12.97
N GLU A 29 21.65 -5.43 -12.81
CA GLU A 29 22.31 -5.09 -11.54
C GLU A 29 21.31 -4.94 -10.39
N ALA A 30 20.13 -4.36 -10.65
CA ALA A 30 19.07 -4.23 -9.67
C ALA A 30 18.44 -5.58 -9.31
N ASP A 31 18.23 -6.43 -10.32
CA ASP A 31 17.70 -7.79 -10.15
C ASP A 31 18.68 -8.67 -9.36
N ASP A 32 19.97 -8.59 -9.64
CA ASP A 32 21.03 -9.25 -8.89
C ASP A 32 21.10 -8.79 -7.43
N TRP A 33 20.95 -7.48 -7.22
CA TRP A 33 20.96 -6.93 -5.87
C TRP A 33 19.80 -7.42 -5.03
N ILE A 34 18.56 -7.36 -5.56
CA ILE A 34 17.38 -7.81 -4.81
C ILE A 34 17.36 -9.33 -4.62
N SER A 35 17.81 -10.08 -5.62
CA SER A 35 17.89 -11.55 -5.53
C SER A 35 18.85 -11.99 -4.44
N ARG A 36 20.02 -11.36 -4.33
CA ARG A 36 20.99 -11.62 -3.24
C ARG A 36 20.43 -11.25 -1.88
N TYR A 37 19.73 -10.11 -1.78
CA TYR A 37 19.13 -9.65 -0.52
C TYR A 37 18.04 -10.61 -0.03
N LEU A 38 17.19 -11.09 -0.93
CA LEU A 38 16.08 -12.01 -0.62
C LEU A 38 16.51 -13.48 -0.51
N GLY A 39 17.71 -13.85 -1.00
CA GLY A 39 18.15 -15.23 -1.10
C GLY A 39 17.35 -16.06 -2.13
N SER A 40 16.64 -15.42 -3.04
CA SER A 40 15.82 -16.03 -4.08
C SER A 40 15.77 -15.16 -5.33
N SER A 41 15.50 -15.76 -6.49
CA SER A 41 15.37 -15.00 -7.75
C SER A 41 14.21 -14.00 -7.64
N ALA A 42 14.52 -12.72 -7.84
CA ALA A 42 13.57 -11.64 -7.83
C ALA A 42 13.95 -10.57 -8.87
N ARG A 43 12.99 -9.84 -9.37
CA ARG A 43 13.18 -8.79 -10.35
C ARG A 43 12.43 -7.52 -9.97
N PHE A 44 13.02 -6.37 -10.23
CA PHE A 44 12.31 -5.11 -10.19
C PHE A 44 11.64 -4.82 -11.52
N VAL A 45 10.39 -4.37 -11.45
CA VAL A 45 9.65 -3.90 -12.62
C VAL A 45 9.05 -2.52 -12.35
N HIS A 46 8.86 -1.75 -13.39
CA HIS A 46 8.35 -0.39 -13.36
C HIS A 46 7.13 -0.25 -14.27
N MET A 47 6.08 0.39 -13.78
CA MET A 47 4.95 0.83 -14.62
C MET A 47 5.30 2.17 -15.26
N ASP A 48 5.48 2.14 -16.56
CA ASP A 48 5.64 3.34 -17.39
C ASP A 48 4.28 3.81 -17.95
N PRO A 49 4.20 4.94 -18.65
CA PRO A 49 2.92 5.45 -19.17
C PRO A 49 2.18 4.52 -20.14
N ASP A 50 2.88 3.56 -20.76
CA ASP A 50 2.26 2.58 -21.65
C ASP A 50 1.69 1.35 -20.91
N CYS A 51 1.92 1.28 -19.59
CA CYS A 51 1.49 0.19 -18.74
C CYS A 51 0.28 0.64 -17.92
N GLN A 52 -0.90 0.16 -18.27
CA GLN A 52 -2.16 0.59 -17.64
C GLN A 52 -2.73 -0.51 -16.76
N ARG A 53 -3.11 -0.14 -15.53
CA ARG A 53 -3.89 -0.96 -14.60
C ARG A 53 -5.05 -0.13 -14.09
N MET A 54 -6.26 -0.50 -14.52
CA MET A 54 -7.48 0.22 -14.16
C MET A 54 -7.88 -0.06 -12.72
N ILE A 55 -8.39 0.97 -12.05
CA ILE A 55 -9.06 0.82 -10.74
C ILE A 55 -10.45 0.21 -10.99
N ASP A 56 -10.95 -0.56 -10.02
CA ASP A 56 -12.31 -1.12 -10.04
C ASP A 56 -13.34 0.00 -10.26
N THR A 57 -14.10 -0.09 -11.37
CA THR A 57 -15.09 0.90 -11.78
C THR A 57 -16.27 1.05 -10.82
N GLY A 58 -16.44 0.12 -9.87
CA GLY A 58 -17.38 0.27 -8.76
C GLY A 58 -17.01 1.38 -7.78
N PHE A 59 -15.74 1.82 -7.77
CA PHE A 59 -15.20 2.83 -6.86
C PHE A 59 -14.51 4.00 -7.56
N ALA A 60 -14.20 3.86 -8.84
CA ALA A 60 -13.44 4.83 -9.61
C ALA A 60 -14.18 5.21 -10.91
N ARG A 61 -13.79 6.36 -11.48
CA ARG A 61 -14.29 6.77 -12.78
C ARG A 61 -13.58 6.00 -13.90
N ALA A 62 -14.24 5.86 -15.02
CA ALA A 62 -13.61 5.24 -16.19
C ALA A 62 -12.32 6.02 -16.58
N GLY A 63 -11.23 5.31 -16.76
CA GLY A 63 -9.93 5.86 -17.10
C GLY A 63 -9.03 6.19 -15.91
N GLU A 64 -9.49 6.02 -14.67
CA GLU A 64 -8.63 6.16 -13.48
C GLU A 64 -7.78 4.89 -13.28
N GLU A 65 -6.49 5.10 -13.04
CA GLU A 65 -5.47 4.05 -13.01
C GLU A 65 -4.79 3.97 -11.65
N VAL A 66 -4.26 2.81 -11.33
CA VAL A 66 -3.41 2.58 -10.18
C VAL A 66 -2.14 1.84 -10.61
N SER A 67 -1.01 2.15 -9.98
CA SER A 67 0.23 1.42 -10.23
C SER A 67 0.24 0.07 -9.49
N PHE A 68 1.36 -0.38 -8.95
CA PHE A 68 1.48 -1.64 -8.20
C PHE A 68 0.92 -1.59 -6.77
N ALA A 69 0.17 -0.55 -6.39
CA ALA A 69 -0.59 -0.55 -5.14
C ALA A 69 -1.74 -1.58 -5.20
N ASP A 70 -2.23 -2.03 -4.05
CA ASP A 70 -3.25 -3.09 -3.99
C ASP A 70 -4.48 -2.80 -4.86
N GLY A 71 -5.24 -1.77 -4.54
CA GLY A 71 -6.44 -1.42 -5.31
C GLY A 71 -6.61 0.08 -5.51
N PHE A 72 -5.99 0.89 -4.65
CA PHE A 72 -6.10 2.34 -4.66
C PHE A 72 -4.73 2.99 -4.43
N PRO A 73 -4.48 4.19 -4.97
CA PRO A 73 -3.16 4.80 -4.92
C PRO A 73 -2.75 5.24 -3.50
N MET A 74 -3.71 5.51 -2.62
CA MET A 74 -3.43 6.06 -1.30
C MET A 74 -4.31 5.45 -0.21
N LEU A 75 -3.71 5.27 0.98
CA LEU A 75 -4.40 4.93 2.21
C LEU A 75 -4.32 6.14 3.17
N LEU A 76 -5.47 6.54 3.70
CA LEU A 76 -5.58 7.57 4.71
C LEU A 76 -5.98 6.95 6.04
N ILE A 77 -5.33 7.38 7.13
CA ILE A 77 -5.67 6.98 8.50
C ILE A 77 -5.56 8.23 9.40
N SER A 78 -6.46 8.37 10.38
CA SER A 78 -6.31 9.39 11.40
C SER A 78 -5.45 8.92 12.58
N GLN A 79 -4.72 9.86 13.19
CA GLN A 79 -4.00 9.59 14.45
C GLN A 79 -4.99 9.18 15.55
N ALA A 80 -6.18 9.80 15.59
CA ALA A 80 -7.19 9.49 16.58
C ALA A 80 -7.68 8.04 16.49
N SER A 81 -7.82 7.48 15.27
CA SER A 81 -8.21 6.07 15.07
C SER A 81 -7.12 5.11 15.53
N LEU A 82 -5.85 5.44 15.29
CA LEU A 82 -4.74 4.65 15.85
C LEU A 82 -4.72 4.71 17.38
N ASP A 83 -4.90 5.90 17.96
CA ASP A 83 -4.94 6.07 19.40
C ASP A 83 -6.11 5.29 20.03
N GLY A 84 -7.27 5.26 19.34
CA GLY A 84 -8.43 4.45 19.72
C GLY A 84 -8.14 2.95 19.71
N LEU A 85 -7.51 2.48 18.67
CA LEU A 85 -7.06 1.08 18.58
C LEU A 85 -6.07 0.76 19.71
N ASN A 86 -5.08 1.62 19.93
CA ASN A 86 -4.04 1.40 20.96
C ASN A 86 -4.59 1.37 22.37
N ARG A 87 -5.73 2.03 22.66
CA ARG A 87 -6.41 1.88 23.96
C ARG A 87 -7.00 0.49 24.18
N ARG A 88 -7.21 -0.29 23.14
CA ARG A 88 -7.75 -1.66 23.16
C ARG A 88 -6.67 -2.74 23.16
N LEU A 89 -5.43 -2.36 22.85
CA LEU A 89 -4.29 -3.26 22.76
C LEU A 89 -3.53 -3.30 24.09
N ALA A 90 -3.00 -4.49 24.44
CA ALA A 90 -2.09 -4.62 25.60
C ALA A 90 -0.77 -3.88 25.35
N GLU A 91 -0.25 -3.94 24.12
CA GLU A 91 0.95 -3.24 23.69
C GLU A 91 0.58 -2.33 22.50
N PRO A 92 0.87 -1.03 22.58
CA PRO A 92 0.53 -0.11 21.50
C PRO A 92 1.36 -0.38 20.24
N VAL A 93 0.75 -0.18 19.08
CA VAL A 93 1.40 -0.32 17.78
C VAL A 93 1.61 1.04 17.10
N GLY A 94 2.66 1.12 16.27
CA GLY A 94 2.94 2.33 15.49
C GLY A 94 2.15 2.42 14.20
N MET A 95 1.97 3.64 13.69
CA MET A 95 1.28 3.94 12.44
C MET A 95 1.87 3.18 11.23
N LEU A 96 3.17 2.91 11.21
CA LEU A 96 3.86 2.22 10.12
C LEU A 96 3.34 0.79 9.87
N ARG A 97 2.73 0.13 10.87
CA ARG A 97 2.10 -1.19 10.67
C ARG A 97 0.97 -1.15 9.65
N PHE A 98 0.35 0.00 9.49
CA PHE A 98 -0.77 0.21 8.56
C PHE A 98 -0.34 0.76 7.21
N ARG A 99 0.91 1.23 7.09
CA ARG A 99 1.50 1.76 5.85
C ARG A 99 0.64 2.84 5.15
N PRO A 100 0.15 3.86 5.88
CA PRO A 100 -0.66 4.90 5.27
C PRO A 100 0.18 5.79 4.36
N SER A 101 -0.49 6.32 3.32
CA SER A 101 0.06 7.39 2.47
C SER A 101 -0.21 8.77 3.09
N LEU A 102 -1.32 8.89 3.81
CA LEU A 102 -1.76 10.13 4.46
C LEU A 102 -2.13 9.85 5.92
N VAL A 103 -1.58 10.63 6.83
CA VAL A 103 -1.97 10.62 8.25
C VAL A 103 -2.57 11.99 8.59
N VAL A 104 -3.78 11.98 9.12
CA VAL A 104 -4.47 13.22 9.56
C VAL A 104 -4.54 13.26 11.08
N ALA A 105 -4.49 14.46 11.64
CA ALA A 105 -4.61 14.70 13.07
C ALA A 105 -5.68 15.77 13.36
N GLY A 106 -6.10 15.87 14.62
CA GLY A 106 -7.10 16.86 15.04
C GLY A 106 -8.54 16.45 14.73
N THR A 107 -8.78 15.16 14.49
CA THR A 107 -10.12 14.58 14.28
C THR A 107 -10.55 13.74 15.48
N THR A 108 -11.80 13.32 15.51
CA THR A 108 -12.25 12.24 16.40
C THR A 108 -11.90 10.88 15.82
N GLU A 109 -11.89 9.86 16.67
CA GLU A 109 -11.70 8.45 16.28
C GLU A 109 -12.71 8.03 15.21
N HIS A 110 -12.25 7.36 14.15
CA HIS A 110 -13.05 6.89 13.01
C HIS A 110 -13.79 7.99 12.22
N ALA A 111 -13.43 9.26 12.38
CA ALA A 111 -14.04 10.34 11.60
C ALA A 111 -13.88 10.15 10.10
N GLU A 112 -12.73 9.59 9.68
CA GLU A 112 -12.40 9.32 8.29
C GLU A 112 -13.35 8.31 7.62
N ASP A 113 -14.00 7.42 8.36
CA ASP A 113 -14.94 6.44 7.82
C ASP A 113 -16.21 7.09 7.25
N GLY A 114 -16.56 8.27 7.77
CA GLY A 114 -17.69 9.06 7.28
C GLY A 114 -17.36 10.04 6.15
N TRP A 115 -16.10 10.17 5.77
CA TRP A 115 -15.73 11.16 4.75
C TRP A 115 -15.99 10.63 3.35
N ARG A 116 -16.42 11.50 2.45
CA ARG A 116 -16.59 11.22 1.02
C ARG A 116 -15.52 11.88 0.18
N SER A 117 -15.00 13.01 0.65
CA SER A 117 -13.88 13.69 0.01
C SER A 117 -13.16 14.56 1.02
N ILE A 118 -11.85 14.75 0.78
CA ILE A 118 -11.00 15.67 1.52
C ILE A 118 -10.27 16.59 0.56
N ARG A 119 -9.75 17.70 1.06
CA ARG A 119 -8.89 18.59 0.30
C ARG A 119 -7.63 18.90 1.08
N ILE A 120 -6.50 18.75 0.42
CA ILE A 120 -5.18 19.09 0.98
C ILE A 120 -4.55 20.12 0.05
N GLY A 121 -4.42 21.34 0.52
CA GLY A 121 -4.06 22.47 -0.35
C GLY A 121 -5.06 22.65 -1.48
N SER A 122 -4.60 22.57 -2.73
CA SER A 122 -5.43 22.68 -3.93
C SER A 122 -5.94 21.32 -4.44
N VAL A 123 -5.43 20.20 -3.92
CA VAL A 123 -5.76 18.86 -4.40
C VAL A 123 -6.95 18.28 -3.65
N ARG A 124 -7.93 17.78 -4.39
CA ARG A 124 -9.07 17.04 -3.85
C ARG A 124 -8.83 15.54 -3.98
N PHE A 125 -9.19 14.81 -2.93
CA PHE A 125 -9.17 13.35 -2.89
C PHE A 125 -10.60 12.86 -2.60
N ASP A 126 -11.06 11.87 -3.34
CA ASP A 126 -12.31 11.17 -3.05
C ASP A 126 -11.99 9.99 -2.12
N VAL A 127 -12.74 9.85 -1.01
CA VAL A 127 -12.62 8.75 -0.07
C VAL A 127 -13.65 7.71 -0.48
N VAL A 128 -13.19 6.67 -1.12
CA VAL A 128 -14.09 5.78 -1.90
C VAL A 128 -14.43 4.48 -1.18
N LYS A 129 -13.56 4.00 -0.28
CA LYS A 129 -13.74 2.68 0.32
C LYS A 129 -12.95 2.54 1.63
N PRO A 130 -13.52 1.92 2.68
CA PRO A 130 -12.73 1.44 3.82
C PRO A 130 -11.73 0.39 3.39
N CYS A 131 -10.53 0.43 3.95
CA CYS A 131 -9.47 -0.54 3.66
C CYS A 131 -9.57 -1.74 4.61
N ALA A 132 -9.95 -2.89 4.09
CA ALA A 132 -9.87 -4.14 4.84
C ALA A 132 -8.41 -4.41 5.26
N ARG A 133 -8.23 -4.82 6.50
CA ARG A 133 -6.90 -5.08 7.05
C ARG A 133 -6.55 -6.57 6.93
N CYS A 134 -5.28 -6.86 6.70
CA CYS A 134 -4.78 -8.22 6.55
C CYS A 134 -3.64 -8.50 7.54
N VAL A 135 -3.12 -9.71 7.50
CA VAL A 135 -2.02 -10.18 8.37
C VAL A 135 -0.79 -9.27 8.32
N LEU A 136 -0.60 -8.49 7.26
CA LEU A 136 0.54 -7.59 7.15
C LEU A 136 0.59 -6.54 8.29
N THR A 137 -0.56 -6.18 8.87
CA THR A 137 -0.60 -5.27 10.03
C THR A 137 0.02 -5.88 11.30
N THR A 138 0.17 -7.20 11.37
CA THR A 138 0.81 -7.89 12.49
C THR A 138 2.34 -7.93 12.37
N VAL A 139 2.90 -7.56 11.22
CA VAL A 139 4.35 -7.53 11.01
C VAL A 139 4.95 -6.31 11.73
N ASP A 140 5.97 -6.55 12.55
CA ASP A 140 6.77 -5.46 13.14
C ASP A 140 7.64 -4.82 12.03
N PRO A 141 7.44 -3.55 11.68
CA PRO A 141 8.17 -2.94 10.57
C PRO A 141 9.67 -2.74 10.84
N ALA A 142 10.10 -2.80 12.08
CA ALA A 142 11.53 -2.67 12.46
C ALA A 142 12.27 -4.00 12.33
N ARG A 143 11.60 -5.14 12.54
CA ARG A 143 12.21 -6.46 12.59
C ARG A 143 11.78 -7.37 11.44
N GLY A 144 10.60 -7.11 10.85
CA GLY A 144 9.99 -7.97 9.83
C GLY A 144 9.30 -9.21 10.39
N ASP A 145 9.22 -9.37 11.71
CA ASP A 145 8.62 -10.52 12.37
C ASP A 145 7.11 -10.35 12.53
N LEU A 146 6.37 -11.44 12.43
CA LEU A 146 4.95 -11.49 12.77
C LEU A 146 4.76 -11.41 14.29
N ASP A 147 3.79 -10.63 14.72
CA ASP A 147 3.35 -10.61 16.12
C ASP A 147 2.69 -11.96 16.46
N PRO A 148 3.24 -12.73 17.43
CA PRO A 148 2.74 -14.07 17.74
C PRO A 148 1.32 -14.07 18.34
N SER A 149 0.86 -12.94 18.89
CA SER A 149 -0.51 -12.76 19.37
C SER A 149 -1.53 -12.53 18.28
N GLY A 150 -1.07 -12.21 17.05
CA GLY A 150 -1.90 -11.82 15.91
C GLY A 150 -2.43 -10.38 16.00
N GLU A 151 -1.88 -9.56 16.93
CA GLU A 151 -2.27 -8.16 17.06
C GLU A 151 -1.54 -7.28 16.02
N PRO A 152 -2.13 -6.18 15.58
CA PRO A 152 -3.44 -5.62 15.96
C PRO A 152 -4.63 -6.20 15.17
N LEU A 153 -4.40 -7.14 14.26
CA LEU A 153 -5.47 -7.66 13.37
C LEU A 153 -6.61 -8.31 14.17
N ARG A 154 -6.27 -9.08 15.20
CA ARG A 154 -7.27 -9.74 16.05
C ARG A 154 -8.22 -8.73 16.72
N THR A 155 -7.68 -7.64 17.26
CA THR A 155 -8.49 -6.56 17.86
C THR A 155 -9.29 -5.78 16.80
N LEU A 156 -8.83 -5.69 15.55
CA LEU A 156 -9.55 -4.99 14.49
C LEU A 156 -10.77 -5.75 13.96
N ILE A 157 -10.79 -7.08 14.04
CA ILE A 157 -11.88 -7.93 13.53
C ILE A 157 -12.85 -8.41 14.64
N GLY A 158 -12.54 -8.18 15.91
CA GLY A 158 -13.39 -8.49 17.08
C GLY A 158 -14.16 -7.27 17.51
#